data_21970fd9562010a5decb2cdfa7a050b8
#
_entry.id   21970fd9562010a5decb2cdfa7a050b8
#
_cell.length_a   1.000
_cell.length_b   1.000
_cell.length_c   1.000
_cell.angle_alpha   90.00
_cell.angle_beta   90.00
_cell.angle_gamma   90.00
#
_symmetry.space_group_name_H-M   'P 1'
#
loop_
_entity.id
_entity.type
_entity.pdbx_description
1 polymer ?
#
loop_
_entity_poly.entity_id
_entity_poly.type
_entity_poly.pdbx_seq_one_letter_code
_entity_poly.pdbx_strand_id
1 'polypeptide(L)'
;MAYDLQCLLDNGEQMTLSHVSNTVYISFETPGGDSEEGGSVIKLDIPSGEAKQTLAANPGAGTASFTLRGENEDIEGAVAVNYSEYDGTGDAYYTAMNAMGQETSTVSCKPGTIKVSRSLLQNGINGVGSQQANKPAPSQQQQAQQSTTPPFKVQFGSSVSNEGWNTRYGVIQLTITDDNVVLKSIRVNRGNCKMESVGNRTLPAKYKFGDVATFKYMKCDRIIEADIVTDTGSWTFNS
;
A
#
# COMPACT_ATOMS: atom_id res chain seq x y z
N MET A 1 13.86 -21.30 11.21
CA MET A 1 12.79 -21.43 10.21
C MET A 1 13.14 -20.56 9.01
N ALA A 2 12.81 -21.00 7.80
CA ALA A 2 12.97 -20.15 6.64
C ALA A 2 11.88 -19.06 6.69
N TYR A 3 12.22 -17.81 6.44
CA TYR A 3 11.27 -16.70 6.33
C TYR A 3 10.98 -16.39 4.84
N ASP A 4 9.79 -15.90 4.58
CA ASP A 4 9.42 -15.33 3.28
C ASP A 4 9.74 -13.83 3.24
N LEU A 5 9.42 -13.11 4.33
CA LEU A 5 9.79 -11.71 4.55
C LEU A 5 10.07 -11.51 6.04
N GLN A 6 11.10 -10.74 6.36
CA GLN A 6 11.45 -10.37 7.74
C GLN A 6 11.95 -8.93 7.78
N CYS A 7 11.59 -8.19 8.83
CA CYS A 7 12.13 -6.86 9.08
C CYS A 7 12.01 -6.46 10.54
N LEU A 8 12.74 -5.43 10.95
CA LEU A 8 12.53 -4.71 12.20
C LEU A 8 11.55 -3.56 11.95
N LEU A 9 10.44 -3.56 12.67
CA LEU A 9 9.43 -2.51 12.61
C LEU A 9 9.87 -1.25 13.34
N ASP A 10 9.26 -0.10 13.02
CA ASP A 10 9.56 1.18 13.66
C ASP A 10 9.23 1.17 15.16
N ASN A 11 8.26 0.36 15.60
CA ASN A 11 7.92 0.17 17.01
C ASN A 11 8.94 -0.70 17.77
N GLY A 12 9.95 -1.26 17.10
CA GLY A 12 11.01 -2.07 17.68
C GLY A 12 10.79 -3.57 17.66
N GLU A 13 9.64 -4.05 17.22
CA GLU A 13 9.36 -5.48 17.05
C GLU A 13 9.96 -6.02 15.76
N GLN A 14 10.38 -7.26 15.76
CA GLN A 14 10.74 -7.98 14.55
C GLN A 14 9.49 -8.66 13.98
N MET A 15 9.08 -8.26 12.78
CA MET A 15 8.04 -8.97 12.04
C MET A 15 8.66 -10.05 11.16
N THR A 16 8.07 -11.24 11.19
CA THR A 16 8.44 -12.35 10.31
C THR A 16 7.20 -12.93 9.63
N LEU A 17 7.17 -12.89 8.32
CA LEU A 17 6.23 -13.64 7.49
C LEU A 17 6.87 -14.96 7.11
N SER A 18 6.20 -16.06 7.34
CA SER A 18 6.63 -17.40 6.95
C SER A 18 5.45 -18.28 6.63
N HIS A 19 5.68 -19.40 5.96
CA HIS A 19 4.64 -20.41 5.75
C HIS A 19 5.18 -21.81 5.99
N VAL A 20 4.33 -22.68 6.50
CA VAL A 20 4.63 -24.11 6.69
C VAL A 20 3.39 -24.89 6.30
N SER A 21 3.54 -25.80 5.35
CA SER A 21 2.42 -26.60 4.83
C SER A 21 1.26 -25.72 4.38
N ASN A 22 0.12 -25.80 5.06
CA ASN A 22 -1.11 -25.10 4.73
C ASN A 22 -1.38 -23.86 5.61
N THR A 23 -0.38 -23.36 6.31
CA THR A 23 -0.54 -22.23 7.24
C THR A 23 0.48 -21.14 6.96
N VAL A 24 0.01 -19.90 6.86
CA VAL A 24 0.83 -18.70 6.87
C VAL A 24 0.92 -18.16 8.29
N TYR A 25 2.10 -17.75 8.69
CA TYR A 25 2.39 -17.16 10.00
C TYR A 25 2.90 -15.73 9.82
N ILE A 26 2.30 -14.80 10.53
CA ILE A 26 2.84 -13.44 10.73
C ILE A 26 3.18 -13.34 12.21
N SER A 27 4.47 -13.37 12.55
CA SER A 27 4.93 -13.29 13.92
C SER A 27 5.58 -11.94 14.22
N PHE A 28 5.39 -11.48 15.46
CA PHE A 28 6.00 -10.27 16.00
C PHE A 28 6.73 -10.64 17.28
N GLU A 29 8.02 -10.32 17.34
CA GLU A 29 8.89 -10.65 18.48
C GLU A 29 9.71 -9.41 18.87
N THR A 30 9.86 -9.17 20.17
CA THR A 30 10.77 -8.13 20.67
C THR A 30 12.20 -8.67 20.67
N PRO A 31 13.14 -8.12 19.89
CA PRO A 31 14.52 -8.58 19.87
C PRO A 31 15.17 -8.45 21.25
N GLY A 32 15.70 -9.55 21.79
CA GLY A 32 16.37 -9.57 23.09
C GLY A 32 15.43 -9.69 24.29
N GLY A 33 14.14 -9.86 24.10
CA GLY A 33 13.17 -10.23 25.13
C GLY A 33 13.39 -11.68 25.58
N ASP A 34 13.17 -11.97 26.86
CA ASP A 34 13.17 -13.34 27.35
C ASP A 34 12.02 -14.10 26.67
N SER A 35 12.28 -15.35 26.31
CA SER A 35 11.36 -16.23 25.59
C SER A 35 10.02 -16.49 26.29
N GLU A 36 9.81 -15.96 27.48
CA GLU A 36 8.60 -16.08 28.30
C GLU A 36 7.62 -14.89 28.07
N GLU A 37 8.06 -13.76 27.50
CA GLU A 37 7.19 -12.70 27.01
C GLU A 37 6.87 -12.99 25.54
N GLY A 38 6.02 -13.98 25.33
CA GLY A 38 5.67 -14.51 24.03
C GLY A 38 5.22 -13.43 23.04
N GLY A 39 5.93 -13.36 21.92
CA GLY A 39 5.53 -12.55 20.78
C GLY A 39 4.12 -12.92 20.27
N SER A 40 3.45 -12.02 19.58
CA SER A 40 2.17 -12.33 18.95
C SER A 40 2.36 -13.05 17.63
N VAL A 41 1.48 -14.00 17.34
CA VAL A 41 1.50 -14.77 16.10
C VAL A 41 0.09 -14.83 15.51
N ILE A 42 -0.05 -14.34 14.30
CA ILE A 42 -1.25 -14.48 13.50
C ILE A 42 -1.06 -15.73 12.62
N LYS A 43 -2.03 -16.62 12.64
CA LYS A 43 -2.05 -17.84 11.83
C LYS A 43 -3.19 -17.73 10.84
N LEU A 44 -2.92 -17.99 9.57
CA LEU A 44 -3.91 -17.96 8.49
C LEU A 44 -3.91 -19.30 7.78
N ASP A 45 -5.03 -19.96 7.77
CA ASP A 45 -5.21 -21.23 7.08
C ASP A 45 -5.37 -21.00 5.57
N ILE A 46 -4.54 -21.66 4.77
CA ILE A 46 -4.53 -21.49 3.32
C ILE A 46 -5.76 -22.14 2.67
N PRO A 47 -6.12 -23.40 2.98
CA PRO A 47 -7.29 -24.05 2.40
C PRO A 47 -8.63 -23.35 2.67
N SER A 48 -8.79 -22.72 3.83
CA SER A 48 -10.02 -21.97 4.15
C SER A 48 -10.12 -20.62 3.44
N GLY A 49 -9.00 -20.16 2.80
CA GLY A 49 -8.96 -18.89 2.11
C GLY A 49 -8.78 -17.67 3.02
N GLU A 50 -8.34 -17.88 4.26
CA GLU A 50 -8.01 -16.81 5.21
C GLU A 50 -6.87 -15.94 4.72
N ALA A 51 -5.96 -16.51 3.93
CA ALA A 51 -4.85 -15.82 3.30
C ALA A 51 -5.14 -15.57 1.81
N LYS A 52 -4.94 -14.34 1.36
CA LYS A 52 -4.99 -13.92 -0.05
C LYS A 52 -3.73 -13.14 -0.38
N GLN A 53 -3.19 -13.33 -1.57
CA GLN A 53 -1.98 -12.62 -2.00
C GLN A 53 -2.14 -11.95 -3.35
N THR A 54 -1.34 -10.91 -3.55
CA THR A 54 -1.17 -10.22 -4.85
C THR A 54 0.31 -10.08 -5.12
N LEU A 55 0.73 -10.45 -6.33
CA LEU A 55 2.09 -10.26 -6.80
C LEU A 55 2.08 -9.45 -8.08
N ALA A 56 3.05 -8.56 -8.18
CA ALA A 56 3.38 -7.89 -9.44
C ALA A 56 4.89 -7.77 -9.54
N ALA A 57 5.45 -8.14 -10.69
CA ALA A 57 6.86 -7.97 -10.97
C ALA A 57 7.07 -7.50 -12.40
N ASN A 58 7.93 -6.51 -12.57
CA ASN A 58 8.40 -6.06 -13.86
C ASN A 58 9.94 -6.04 -13.85
N PRO A 59 10.58 -7.16 -14.21
CA PRO A 59 12.04 -7.26 -14.19
C PRO A 59 12.73 -6.21 -15.08
N GLY A 60 12.08 -5.82 -16.19
CA GLY A 60 12.61 -4.80 -17.10
C GLY A 60 12.62 -3.39 -16.50
N ALA A 61 11.76 -3.12 -15.52
CA ALA A 61 11.71 -1.87 -14.79
C ALA A 61 12.34 -1.96 -13.39
N GLY A 62 12.91 -3.11 -13.01
CA GLY A 62 13.49 -3.33 -11.68
C GLY A 62 12.46 -3.21 -10.55
N THR A 63 11.19 -3.54 -10.81
CA THR A 63 10.12 -3.43 -9.80
C THR A 63 9.54 -4.77 -9.43
N ALA A 64 9.27 -4.96 -8.14
CA ALA A 64 8.51 -6.08 -7.62
C ALA A 64 7.62 -5.61 -6.47
N SER A 65 6.44 -6.23 -6.31
CA SER A 65 5.59 -6.03 -5.15
C SER A 65 4.90 -7.31 -4.75
N PHE A 66 4.66 -7.40 -3.46
CA PHE A 66 3.93 -8.49 -2.83
C PHE A 66 3.02 -7.91 -1.76
N THR A 67 1.79 -8.35 -1.71
CA THR A 67 0.84 -8.07 -0.62
C THR A 67 0.21 -9.37 -0.18
N LEU A 68 0.28 -9.66 1.11
CA LEU A 68 -0.53 -10.67 1.77
C LEU A 68 -1.63 -9.97 2.55
N ARG A 69 -2.88 -10.40 2.37
CA ARG A 69 -4.02 -10.00 3.21
C ARG A 69 -4.51 -11.22 3.97
N GLY A 70 -4.74 -11.07 5.25
CA GLY A 70 -5.24 -12.09 6.15
C GLY A 70 -6.53 -11.67 6.85
N GLU A 71 -7.49 -12.59 6.92
CA GLU A 71 -8.76 -12.45 7.64
C GLU A 71 -9.12 -13.80 8.26
N ASN A 72 -9.38 -13.84 9.57
CA ASN A 72 -9.90 -15.01 10.25
C ASN A 72 -10.72 -14.59 11.47
N GLU A 73 -11.30 -15.54 12.19
CA GLU A 73 -12.15 -15.27 13.35
C GLU A 73 -11.40 -14.67 14.56
N ASP A 74 -10.07 -14.88 14.63
CA ASP A 74 -9.22 -14.36 15.70
C ASP A 74 -8.75 -12.92 15.45
N ILE A 75 -8.98 -12.39 14.24
CA ILE A 75 -8.57 -11.04 13.83
C ILE A 75 -9.80 -10.14 13.79
N GLU A 76 -9.80 -9.06 14.55
CA GLU A 76 -10.84 -8.03 14.44
C GLU A 76 -10.66 -7.24 13.14
N GLY A 77 -11.27 -7.76 12.05
CA GLY A 77 -11.17 -7.20 10.71
C GLY A 77 -10.17 -7.93 9.82
N ALA A 78 -9.12 -7.25 9.38
CA ALA A 78 -8.11 -7.82 8.51
C ALA A 78 -6.70 -7.30 8.81
N VAL A 79 -5.71 -8.06 8.39
CA VAL A 79 -4.30 -7.64 8.43
C VAL A 79 -3.68 -7.70 7.04
N ALA A 80 -2.65 -6.91 6.79
CA ALA A 80 -1.88 -6.99 5.57
C ALA A 80 -0.39 -6.82 5.82
N VAL A 81 0.41 -7.59 5.09
CA VAL A 81 1.87 -7.41 4.97
C VAL A 81 2.14 -7.00 3.53
N ASN A 82 2.76 -5.84 3.37
CA ASN A 82 3.06 -5.26 2.07
C ASN A 82 4.57 -5.16 1.88
N TYR A 83 5.02 -5.44 0.67
CA TYR A 83 6.38 -5.23 0.22
C TYR A 83 6.37 -4.62 -1.17
N SER A 84 7.25 -3.66 -1.41
CA SER A 84 7.50 -3.12 -2.73
C SER A 84 8.99 -2.86 -2.91
N GLU A 85 9.49 -3.10 -4.13
CA GLU A 85 10.88 -2.89 -4.50
C GLU A 85 10.95 -2.08 -5.80
N TYR A 86 11.87 -1.13 -5.82
CA TYR A 86 12.23 -0.37 -7.00
C TYR A 86 13.75 -0.22 -7.03
N ASP A 87 14.37 -0.65 -8.12
CA ASP A 87 15.82 -0.56 -8.39
C ASP A 87 16.68 -1.07 -7.19
N GLY A 88 16.28 -2.25 -6.66
CA GLY A 88 16.97 -2.88 -5.54
C GLY A 88 16.73 -2.26 -4.17
N THR A 89 15.90 -1.22 -4.08
CA THR A 89 15.50 -0.63 -2.81
C THR A 89 14.12 -1.12 -2.42
N GLY A 90 14.02 -1.88 -1.32
CA GLY A 90 12.78 -2.43 -0.81
C GLY A 90 12.18 -1.59 0.30
N ASP A 91 10.86 -1.51 0.33
CA ASP A 91 10.05 -0.98 1.40
C ASP A 91 9.00 -2.01 1.83
N ALA A 92 8.71 -2.08 3.12
CA ALA A 92 7.71 -3.01 3.65
C ALA A 92 7.00 -2.41 4.87
N TYR A 93 5.74 -2.82 5.07
CA TYR A 93 4.95 -2.41 6.22
C TYR A 93 3.85 -3.41 6.55
N TYR A 94 3.45 -3.41 7.80
CA TYR A 94 2.30 -4.13 8.33
C TYR A 94 1.14 -3.17 8.53
N THR A 95 -0.08 -3.61 8.20
CA THR A 95 -1.30 -2.83 8.40
C THR A 95 -2.36 -3.68 9.08
N ALA A 96 -3.01 -3.15 10.10
CA ALA A 96 -4.25 -3.68 10.65
C ALA A 96 -5.45 -2.85 10.16
N MET A 97 -6.55 -3.52 9.90
CA MET A 97 -7.80 -2.95 9.39
C MET A 97 -8.97 -3.40 10.26
N ASN A 98 -9.95 -2.54 10.46
CA ASN A 98 -11.20 -2.91 11.13
C ASN A 98 -12.12 -3.72 10.20
N ALA A 99 -13.26 -4.18 10.72
CA ALA A 99 -14.26 -4.95 9.97
C ALA A 99 -14.86 -4.19 8.75
N MET A 100 -14.73 -2.85 8.72
CA MET A 100 -15.14 -2.03 7.57
C MET A 100 -14.02 -1.86 6.53
N GLY A 101 -12.86 -2.51 6.72
CA GLY A 101 -11.70 -2.41 5.84
C GLY A 101 -10.93 -1.09 5.94
N GLN A 102 -11.15 -0.31 6.99
CA GLN A 102 -10.41 0.91 7.23
C GLN A 102 -9.12 0.59 7.99
N GLU A 103 -8.01 1.17 7.57
CA GLU A 103 -6.72 1.04 8.28
C GLU A 103 -6.82 1.65 9.68
N THR A 104 -6.53 0.85 10.69
CA THR A 104 -6.50 1.26 12.10
C THR A 104 -5.08 1.47 12.61
N SER A 105 -4.12 0.77 12.03
CA SER A 105 -2.71 0.88 12.37
C SER A 105 -1.85 0.51 11.17
N THR A 106 -0.78 1.26 10.95
CA THR A 106 0.26 0.93 9.96
C THR A 106 1.62 1.13 10.60
N VAL A 107 2.46 0.11 10.55
CA VAL A 107 3.82 0.12 11.12
C VAL A 107 4.80 -0.24 10.01
N SER A 108 5.72 0.68 9.72
CA SER A 108 6.72 0.50 8.66
C SER A 108 7.91 -0.33 9.15
N CYS A 109 8.53 -1.04 8.23
CA CYS A 109 9.82 -1.67 8.44
C CYS A 109 10.94 -0.63 8.38
N LYS A 110 11.92 -0.73 9.26
CA LYS A 110 13.12 0.12 9.22
C LYS A 110 13.92 -0.18 7.95
N PRO A 111 14.28 0.84 7.17
CA PRO A 111 15.12 0.67 6.00
C PRO A 111 16.42 -0.10 6.33
N GLY A 112 16.85 -0.99 5.43
CA GLY A 112 18.07 -1.79 5.60
C GLY A 112 17.90 -3.04 6.51
N THR A 113 16.74 -3.22 7.16
CA THR A 113 16.45 -4.43 7.94
C THR A 113 15.58 -5.44 7.17
N ILE A 114 15.03 -5.01 6.04
CA ILE A 114 14.11 -5.82 5.24
C ILE A 114 14.87 -6.94 4.55
N LYS A 115 14.41 -8.16 4.77
CA LYS A 115 14.90 -9.37 4.13
C LYS A 115 13.70 -10.05 3.49
N VAL A 116 13.77 -10.27 2.19
CA VAL A 116 12.71 -10.94 1.41
C VAL A 116 13.29 -12.12 0.65
N SER A 117 12.57 -13.22 0.61
CA SER A 117 12.98 -14.39 -0.18
C SER A 117 12.68 -14.13 -1.66
N ARG A 118 13.60 -14.57 -2.54
CA ARG A 118 13.38 -14.48 -3.99
C ARG A 118 12.18 -15.32 -4.43
N SER A 119 11.92 -16.43 -3.73
CA SER A 119 10.78 -17.29 -4.00
C SER A 119 9.46 -16.54 -3.80
N LEU A 120 9.35 -15.74 -2.72
CA LEU A 120 8.17 -14.93 -2.45
C LEU A 120 7.87 -13.97 -3.60
N LEU A 121 8.89 -13.27 -4.10
CA LEU A 121 8.72 -12.27 -5.16
C LEU A 121 8.43 -12.89 -6.54
N GLN A 122 8.85 -14.13 -6.76
CA GLN A 122 8.65 -14.83 -8.04
C GLN A 122 7.36 -15.64 -8.07
N ASN A 123 7.05 -16.33 -6.98
CA ASN A 123 6.01 -17.36 -6.95
C ASN A 123 4.92 -17.07 -5.91
N GLY A 124 5.17 -16.15 -4.97
CA GLY A 124 4.32 -15.96 -3.80
C GLY A 124 4.43 -17.13 -2.82
N ILE A 125 3.46 -17.22 -1.95
CA ILE A 125 3.28 -18.34 -1.01
C ILE A 125 2.45 -19.41 -1.70
N ASN A 126 2.98 -20.60 -1.77
CA ASN A 126 2.34 -21.73 -2.45
C ASN A 126 0.98 -22.06 -1.81
N GLY A 127 -0.03 -22.26 -2.63
CA GLY A 127 -1.39 -22.61 -2.19
C GLY A 127 -2.24 -21.41 -1.73
N VAL A 128 -1.64 -20.24 -1.43
CA VAL A 128 -2.41 -19.03 -1.14
C VAL A 128 -3.07 -18.53 -2.41
N GLY A 129 -4.37 -18.32 -2.37
CA GLY A 129 -5.14 -17.82 -3.51
C GLY A 129 -4.59 -16.50 -4.01
N SER A 130 -4.08 -16.49 -5.24
CA SER A 130 -3.65 -15.28 -5.90
C SER A 130 -4.88 -14.49 -6.33
N GLN A 131 -5.11 -13.33 -5.77
CA GLN A 131 -5.82 -12.30 -6.50
C GLN A 131 -4.87 -11.82 -7.60
N GLN A 132 -4.89 -12.51 -8.74
CA GLN A 132 -4.09 -12.10 -9.89
C GLN A 132 -4.49 -10.67 -10.27
N ALA A 133 -3.50 -9.78 -10.27
CA ALA A 133 -3.55 -8.65 -11.18
C ALA A 133 -3.64 -9.26 -12.59
N ASN A 134 -4.83 -9.17 -13.18
CA ASN A 134 -5.25 -9.88 -14.38
C ASN A 134 -4.22 -9.82 -15.51
N LYS A 135 -3.68 -11.01 -15.87
CA LYS A 135 -3.21 -11.29 -17.22
C LYS A 135 -4.42 -11.81 -18.00
N PRO A 136 -4.80 -11.25 -19.14
CA PRO A 136 -6.02 -11.62 -19.84
C PRO A 136 -5.88 -13.00 -20.50
N ALA A 137 -6.73 -13.96 -20.07
CA ALA A 137 -7.08 -15.13 -20.86
C ALA A 137 -8.55 -14.96 -21.32
N PRO A 138 -8.91 -15.40 -22.55
CA PRO A 138 -10.13 -14.97 -23.22
C PRO A 138 -11.33 -15.81 -22.78
N SER A 139 -12.26 -15.26 -22.04
CA SER A 139 -13.70 -15.57 -22.15
C SER A 139 -14.55 -14.69 -21.23
N GLN A 140 -15.24 -13.84 -21.89
CA GLN A 140 -16.57 -13.27 -21.71
C GLN A 140 -17.15 -13.00 -20.30
N GLN A 141 -17.44 -11.68 -20.14
CA GLN A 141 -18.49 -11.05 -19.30
C GLN A 141 -18.13 -10.72 -17.85
N GLN A 142 -17.75 -9.58 -17.70
CA GLN A 142 -18.00 -8.31 -17.01
C GLN A 142 -16.71 -7.57 -16.75
N GLN A 143 -16.23 -6.90 -17.80
CA GLN A 143 -15.24 -5.85 -17.71
C GLN A 143 -15.88 -4.65 -16.99
N ALA A 144 -15.49 -4.39 -15.75
CA ALA A 144 -15.34 -2.99 -15.39
C ALA A 144 -14.20 -2.47 -16.29
N GLN A 145 -14.55 -1.75 -17.33
CA GLN A 145 -13.61 -1.08 -18.23
C GLN A 145 -12.69 -0.22 -17.38
N GLN A 146 -11.39 -0.58 -17.29
CA GLN A 146 -10.38 0.41 -16.99
C GLN A 146 -10.53 1.50 -18.05
N SER A 147 -11.10 2.61 -17.63
CA SER A 147 -11.13 3.80 -18.46
C SER A 147 -9.68 4.14 -18.80
N THR A 148 -9.33 4.12 -20.08
CA THR A 148 -7.99 4.54 -20.54
C THR A 148 -7.74 6.01 -20.25
N THR A 149 -8.76 6.75 -19.88
CA THR A 149 -8.73 8.17 -19.53
C THR A 149 -8.96 8.32 -18.03
N PRO A 150 -8.09 9.03 -17.29
CA PRO A 150 -8.31 9.31 -15.89
C PRO A 150 -9.61 10.09 -15.69
N PRO A 151 -10.44 9.76 -14.67
CA PRO A 151 -11.71 10.44 -14.40
C PRO A 151 -11.51 11.81 -13.73
N PHE A 152 -10.36 12.42 -13.95
CA PHE A 152 -9.97 13.74 -13.42
C PHE A 152 -8.84 14.36 -14.24
N LYS A 153 -8.72 15.68 -14.16
CA LYS A 153 -7.57 16.44 -14.67
C LYS A 153 -6.69 16.82 -13.49
N VAL A 154 -5.36 16.77 -13.68
CA VAL A 154 -4.36 17.09 -12.65
C VAL A 154 -3.67 18.39 -12.98
N GLN A 155 -3.52 19.26 -11.99
CA GLN A 155 -2.69 20.46 -12.06
C GLN A 155 -1.69 20.43 -10.90
N PHE A 156 -0.42 20.64 -11.21
CA PHE A 156 0.65 20.80 -10.22
C PHE A 156 0.92 22.28 -9.98
N GLY A 157 1.15 22.62 -8.72
CA GLY A 157 1.42 23.98 -8.32
C GLY A 157 2.24 24.03 -7.03
N SER A 158 2.47 25.26 -6.57
CA SER A 158 3.06 25.53 -5.27
C SER A 158 2.28 26.63 -4.57
N SER A 159 2.23 26.60 -3.25
CA SER A 159 1.69 27.67 -2.42
C SER A 159 2.63 28.00 -1.27
N VAL A 160 2.52 29.24 -0.77
CA VAL A 160 3.27 29.70 0.40
C VAL A 160 2.27 30.01 1.50
N SER A 161 2.49 29.48 2.70
CA SER A 161 1.72 29.89 3.87
C SER A 161 2.25 31.19 4.42
N ASN A 162 1.36 32.15 4.66
CA ASN A 162 1.70 33.44 5.26
C ASN A 162 1.61 33.43 6.80
N GLU A 163 1.32 32.27 7.41
CA GLU A 163 1.22 32.14 8.86
C GLU A 163 2.60 31.98 9.50
N GLY A 164 3.30 33.09 9.69
CA GLY A 164 4.49 33.21 10.55
C GLY A 164 5.82 32.65 10.02
N TRP A 165 5.80 31.62 9.21
CA TRP A 165 6.98 30.98 8.62
C TRP A 165 6.67 30.76 7.14
N ASN A 166 7.29 31.43 6.23
CA ASN A 166 7.14 31.28 4.77
C ASN A 166 7.33 29.82 4.31
N THR A 167 6.46 28.93 4.77
CA THR A 167 6.51 27.50 4.45
C THR A 167 5.96 27.29 3.04
N ARG A 168 6.77 26.70 2.19
CA ARG A 168 6.37 26.30 0.84
C ARG A 168 5.73 24.93 0.84
N TYR A 169 4.69 24.79 0.05
CA TYR A 169 3.94 23.54 -0.15
C TYR A 169 3.90 23.22 -1.62
N GLY A 170 4.10 21.96 -1.98
CA GLY A 170 3.65 21.45 -3.27
C GLY A 170 2.13 21.29 -3.23
N VAL A 171 1.47 21.59 -4.32
CA VAL A 171 0.02 21.53 -4.44
C VAL A 171 -0.36 20.64 -5.62
N ILE A 172 -1.29 19.72 -5.39
CA ILE A 172 -1.99 18.99 -6.44
C ILE A 172 -3.45 19.43 -6.41
N GLN A 173 -3.95 19.87 -7.55
CA GLN A 173 -5.37 20.14 -7.75
C GLN A 173 -5.94 19.12 -8.74
N LEU A 174 -7.01 18.44 -8.34
CA LEU A 174 -7.76 17.50 -9.17
C LEU A 174 -9.10 18.12 -9.52
N THR A 175 -9.39 18.24 -10.80
CA THR A 175 -10.75 18.56 -11.30
C THR A 175 -11.39 17.27 -11.76
N ILE A 176 -12.45 16.85 -11.09
CA ILE A 176 -13.14 15.58 -11.37
C ILE A 176 -13.96 15.72 -12.65
N THR A 177 -13.79 14.79 -13.58
CA THR A 177 -14.41 14.80 -14.91
C THR A 177 -15.38 13.64 -15.11
N ASP A 178 -15.65 12.85 -14.07
CA ASP A 178 -16.59 11.74 -14.11
C ASP A 178 -17.43 11.72 -12.83
N ASP A 179 -18.56 11.01 -12.85
CA ASP A 179 -19.43 10.88 -11.69
C ASP A 179 -18.99 9.75 -10.77
N ASN A 180 -19.20 9.96 -9.46
CA ASN A 180 -18.98 8.93 -8.43
C ASN A 180 -17.55 8.40 -8.31
N VAL A 181 -16.54 9.22 -8.58
CA VAL A 181 -15.12 8.86 -8.42
C VAL A 181 -14.76 8.71 -6.95
N VAL A 182 -14.23 7.56 -6.56
CA VAL A 182 -13.67 7.33 -5.23
C VAL A 182 -12.15 7.45 -5.32
N LEU A 183 -11.62 8.57 -4.85
CA LEU A 183 -10.17 8.78 -4.74
C LEU A 183 -9.65 8.04 -3.53
N LYS A 184 -8.80 7.02 -3.75
CA LYS A 184 -8.28 6.13 -2.71
C LYS A 184 -7.01 6.65 -2.10
N SER A 185 -6.03 7.03 -2.93
CA SER A 185 -4.75 7.55 -2.46
C SER A 185 -4.08 8.46 -3.49
N ILE A 186 -3.18 9.32 -3.00
CA ILE A 186 -2.28 10.13 -3.82
C ILE A 186 -0.88 9.99 -3.21
N ARG A 187 0.07 9.51 -4.00
CA ARG A 187 1.48 9.43 -3.62
C ARG A 187 2.29 10.39 -4.49
N VAL A 188 3.09 11.24 -3.86
CA VAL A 188 3.82 12.31 -4.53
C VAL A 188 5.32 12.09 -4.40
N ASN A 189 6.05 12.29 -5.52
CA ASN A 189 7.50 12.14 -5.58
C ASN A 189 7.96 10.82 -4.93
N ARG A 190 7.26 9.71 -5.25
CA ARG A 190 7.54 8.37 -4.72
C ARG A 190 7.41 8.25 -3.19
N GLY A 191 6.56 9.10 -2.58
CA GLY A 191 6.36 9.11 -1.12
C GLY A 191 7.29 10.03 -0.35
N ASN A 192 8.19 10.76 -1.01
CA ASN A 192 9.10 11.71 -0.36
C ASN A 192 8.41 13.00 0.14
N CYS A 193 7.14 13.20 -0.22
CA CYS A 193 6.34 14.35 0.18
C CYS A 193 5.23 13.89 1.11
N LYS A 194 5.13 14.51 2.30
CA LYS A 194 4.03 14.20 3.24
C LYS A 194 2.83 15.09 2.96
N MET A 195 1.67 14.46 2.82
CA MET A 195 0.40 15.18 2.73
C MET A 195 0.15 15.92 4.05
N GLU A 196 -0.26 17.18 3.97
CA GLU A 196 -0.66 17.95 5.14
C GLU A 196 -2.00 17.45 5.65
N SER A 197 -2.14 17.24 6.96
CA SER A 197 -3.39 16.77 7.57
C SER A 197 -4.42 17.89 7.72
N VAL A 198 -3.98 19.15 7.81
CA VAL A 198 -4.85 20.31 8.01
C VAL A 198 -5.29 20.86 6.64
N GLY A 199 -6.61 20.93 6.43
CA GLY A 199 -7.20 21.46 5.20
C GLY A 199 -7.28 20.48 4.01
N ASN A 200 -6.71 19.28 4.12
CA ASN A 200 -6.89 18.22 3.14
C ASN A 200 -8.06 17.30 3.55
N ARG A 201 -8.80 16.82 2.57
CA ARG A 201 -9.77 15.75 2.83
C ARG A 201 -9.01 14.46 3.14
N THR A 202 -9.49 13.75 4.16
CA THR A 202 -9.01 12.39 4.45
C THR A 202 -9.38 11.46 3.29
N LEU A 203 -8.42 10.70 2.80
CA LEU A 203 -8.65 9.68 1.78
C LEU A 203 -8.88 8.32 2.46
N PRO A 204 -9.75 7.45 1.91
CA PRO A 204 -10.47 7.61 0.64
C PRO A 204 -11.65 8.59 0.73
N ALA A 205 -11.94 9.30 -0.38
CA ALA A 205 -13.04 10.26 -0.46
C ALA A 205 -13.78 10.14 -1.79
N LYS A 206 -15.09 10.34 -1.75
CA LYS A 206 -15.98 10.30 -2.92
C LYS A 206 -16.18 11.70 -3.49
N TYR A 207 -16.09 11.80 -4.80
CA TYR A 207 -16.25 13.05 -5.57
C TYR A 207 -17.27 12.87 -6.70
N LYS A 208 -17.83 13.99 -7.14
CA LYS A 208 -18.77 14.08 -8.25
C LYS A 208 -18.15 14.89 -9.39
N PHE A 209 -18.73 14.77 -10.57
CA PHE A 209 -18.37 15.61 -11.72
C PHE A 209 -18.37 17.11 -11.36
N GLY A 210 -17.29 17.80 -11.73
CA GLY A 210 -17.09 19.22 -11.45
C GLY A 210 -16.48 19.56 -10.10
N ASP A 211 -16.37 18.58 -9.18
CA ASP A 211 -15.68 18.80 -7.91
C ASP A 211 -14.19 19.12 -8.14
N VAL A 212 -13.68 20.04 -7.32
CA VAL A 212 -12.24 20.37 -7.28
C VAL A 212 -11.67 19.96 -5.93
N ALA A 213 -10.71 19.06 -5.95
CA ALA A 213 -9.98 18.60 -4.76
C ALA A 213 -8.57 19.16 -4.78
N THR A 214 -8.15 19.82 -3.71
CA THR A 214 -6.80 20.38 -3.57
C THR A 214 -6.07 19.71 -2.41
N PHE A 215 -4.85 19.22 -2.67
CA PHE A 215 -4.00 18.55 -1.70
C PHE A 215 -2.69 19.30 -1.58
N LYS A 216 -2.29 19.58 -0.35
CA LYS A 216 -1.03 20.26 -0.01
C LYS A 216 -0.04 19.26 0.57
N TYR A 217 1.21 19.39 0.16
CA TYR A 217 2.32 18.52 0.56
C TYR A 217 3.44 19.33 1.19
N MET A 218 3.74 19.02 2.46
CA MET A 218 4.82 19.65 3.21
C MET A 218 6.18 19.15 2.74
N LYS A 219 7.21 20.01 2.88
CA LYS A 219 8.61 19.71 2.50
C LYS A 219 8.76 19.29 1.03
N CYS A 220 7.91 19.84 0.17
CA CYS A 220 7.81 19.49 -1.22
C CYS A 220 7.56 20.75 -2.05
N ASP A 221 8.63 21.49 -2.31
CA ASP A 221 8.56 22.76 -3.07
C ASP A 221 8.18 22.53 -4.53
N ARG A 222 8.49 21.34 -5.05
CA ARG A 222 8.22 20.94 -6.42
C ARG A 222 7.70 19.50 -6.45
N ILE A 223 6.55 19.33 -7.05
CA ILE A 223 6.01 18.02 -7.39
C ILE A 223 6.49 17.68 -8.79
N ILE A 224 7.17 16.55 -8.94
CA ILE A 224 7.70 16.05 -10.21
C ILE A 224 6.80 14.94 -10.72
N GLU A 225 6.28 14.11 -9.80
CA GLU A 225 5.49 12.93 -10.12
C GLU A 225 4.39 12.75 -9.08
N ALA A 226 3.22 12.32 -9.53
CA ALA A 226 2.12 11.92 -8.65
C ALA A 226 1.46 10.64 -9.16
N ASP A 227 1.36 9.64 -8.28
CA ASP A 227 0.54 8.44 -8.49
C ASP A 227 -0.81 8.65 -7.82
N ILE A 228 -1.88 8.52 -8.57
CA ILE A 228 -3.25 8.75 -8.13
C ILE A 228 -4.05 7.49 -8.34
N VAL A 229 -4.63 6.96 -7.26
CA VAL A 229 -5.42 5.72 -7.26
C VAL A 229 -6.88 6.04 -6.97
N THR A 230 -7.77 5.52 -7.82
CA THR A 230 -9.22 5.58 -7.62
C THR A 230 -9.83 4.17 -7.60
N ASP A 231 -11.13 4.08 -7.50
CA ASP A 231 -11.89 2.83 -7.66
C ASP A 231 -11.86 2.29 -9.09
N THR A 232 -11.63 3.15 -10.10
CA THR A 232 -11.64 2.80 -11.52
C THR A 232 -10.25 2.57 -12.12
N GLY A 233 -9.17 2.87 -11.39
CA GLY A 233 -7.79 2.65 -11.86
C GLY A 233 -6.74 3.46 -11.11
N SER A 234 -5.50 3.37 -11.60
CA SER A 234 -4.38 4.16 -11.12
C SER A 234 -3.63 4.81 -12.29
N TRP A 235 -3.20 6.03 -12.09
CA TRP A 235 -2.51 6.84 -13.10
C TRP A 235 -1.32 7.56 -12.50
N THR A 236 -0.23 7.60 -13.27
CA THR A 236 0.96 8.38 -12.93
C THR A 236 1.03 9.62 -13.80
N PHE A 237 1.23 10.77 -13.18
CA PHE A 237 1.37 12.08 -13.83
C PHE A 237 2.74 12.66 -13.52
N ASN A 238 3.36 13.26 -14.52
CA ASN A 238 4.61 14.00 -14.41
C ASN A 238 4.34 15.49 -14.69
N SER A 239 4.99 16.38 -13.89
CA SER A 239 4.86 17.84 -14.05
C SER A 239 5.82 18.41 -15.08
#